data_0f9a3d3fbdf6e19ddf78a07a5172a4d6
#
_entry.id   0f9a3d3fbdf6e19ddf78a07a5172a4d6
#
_cell.length_a   1.000
_cell.length_b   1.000
_cell.length_c   1.000
_cell.angle_alpha   90.00
_cell.angle_beta   90.00
_cell.angle_gamma   90.00
#
_symmetry.space_group_name_H-M   'P 1'
#
loop_
_entity.id
_entity.type
_entity.pdbx_description
1 polymer ?
#
loop_
_entity_poly.entity_id
_entity_poly.type
_entity_poly.pdbx_seq_one_letter_code
_entity_poly.pdbx_strand_id
1 'polypeptide(L)'
;MTAINFAKGFDEYVAAHQKKWRHDRSKSVGASEAFGCLRKAWFGKHNTPKDRNHKDDWGALKRGDVMEEHWVEPVVKWYLDQLPGNVRLIWGGKHQRTLVGKTAPASATPDGLIIDADDDALALYGIPSLGGTGCFNFEIKSIDPRVNLKEEKGIHRGQTIMQMGLTRELTSYRPNYALIIYVDASFYSDMNFYVIPFSQETFEAGKERAKQAFEVKSVADIFPEGKLDGSCDYCPYTTACSVANGEATPTDGVTTETNTPSPIVKEFEDLIFLERELSAEKKVAEKAHKEAQERLKELFREVGTRRFQVGDIKASITWNKGKKSLDRKAMEEDGIDLSPYEKEGNGFDTLRITEKGSGVDDT
;
A
#
# COMPACT_ATOMS: atom_id res chain seq x y z
N MET A 1 28.44 -22.69 35.50
CA MET A 1 28.85 -21.52 34.69
C MET A 1 27.68 -21.16 33.80
N THR A 2 27.13 -19.96 33.95
CA THR A 2 26.07 -19.45 33.07
C THR A 2 26.71 -19.18 31.72
N ALA A 3 26.24 -19.84 30.66
CA ALA A 3 26.74 -19.59 29.30
C ALA A 3 26.48 -18.12 28.92
N ILE A 4 27.46 -17.48 28.34
CA ILE A 4 27.32 -16.09 27.85
C ILE A 4 26.33 -16.12 26.69
N ASN A 5 25.25 -15.34 26.83
CA ASN A 5 24.23 -15.18 25.77
C ASN A 5 24.26 -13.73 25.27
N PHE A 6 25.06 -13.47 24.25
CA PHE A 6 25.16 -12.16 23.64
C PHE A 6 23.84 -11.68 23.01
N ALA A 7 23.04 -12.57 22.40
CA ALA A 7 21.78 -12.18 21.79
C ALA A 7 20.83 -11.54 22.83
N LYS A 8 20.71 -12.19 24.01
CA LYS A 8 19.96 -11.63 25.14
C LYS A 8 20.54 -10.30 25.61
N GLY A 9 21.88 -10.19 25.69
CA GLY A 9 22.57 -8.96 26.06
C GLY A 9 22.27 -7.80 25.11
N PHE A 10 22.19 -8.06 23.80
CA PHE A 10 21.81 -7.05 22.81
C PHE A 10 20.35 -6.60 23.00
N ASP A 11 19.41 -7.53 23.17
CA ASP A 11 18.01 -7.23 23.40
C ASP A 11 17.83 -6.35 24.67
N GLU A 12 18.50 -6.72 25.77
CA GLU A 12 18.48 -5.98 27.03
C GLU A 12 19.09 -4.57 26.89
N TYR A 13 20.22 -4.47 26.17
CA TYR A 13 20.86 -3.18 25.92
C TYR A 13 19.95 -2.24 25.14
N VAL A 14 19.34 -2.72 24.05
CA VAL A 14 18.43 -1.92 23.22
C VAL A 14 17.20 -1.50 24.02
N ALA A 15 16.61 -2.39 24.80
CA ALA A 15 15.49 -2.06 25.69
C ALA A 15 15.83 -0.97 26.71
N ALA A 16 17.04 -1.01 27.28
CA ALA A 16 17.51 -0.02 28.24
C ALA A 16 17.88 1.34 27.62
N HIS A 17 18.22 1.35 26.32
CA HIS A 17 18.71 2.54 25.60
C HIS A 17 17.77 3.01 24.50
N GLN A 18 16.47 2.75 24.62
CA GLN A 18 15.47 3.22 23.66
C GLN A 18 15.45 4.74 23.55
N LYS A 19 15.31 5.25 22.31
CA LYS A 19 15.17 6.68 22.03
C LYS A 19 13.96 7.24 22.78
N LYS A 20 14.18 8.22 23.64
CA LYS A 20 13.09 8.94 24.31
C LYS A 20 12.62 10.08 23.43
N TRP A 21 11.36 10.03 23.02
CA TRP A 21 10.77 11.09 22.25
C TRP A 21 10.44 12.30 23.12
N ARG A 22 10.68 13.51 22.60
CA ARG A 22 10.40 14.76 23.32
C ARG A 22 8.91 15.12 23.32
N HIS A 23 8.12 14.55 22.44
CA HIS A 23 6.67 14.75 22.35
C HIS A 23 5.93 13.46 22.65
N ASP A 24 4.68 13.61 23.11
CA ASP A 24 3.80 12.48 23.40
C ASP A 24 3.24 11.89 22.10
N ARG A 25 3.82 10.79 21.66
CA ARG A 25 3.40 10.09 20.44
C ARG A 25 2.02 9.45 20.54
N SER A 26 1.46 9.33 21.74
CA SER A 26 0.09 8.83 21.90
C SER A 26 -0.96 9.83 21.40
N LYS A 27 -0.59 11.11 21.28
CA LYS A 27 -1.48 12.22 20.88
C LYS A 27 -1.34 12.62 19.41
N SER A 28 -0.47 11.97 18.66
CA SER A 28 -0.26 12.29 17.24
C SER A 28 0.07 11.05 16.43
N VAL A 29 -0.31 11.05 15.18
CA VAL A 29 0.07 10.06 14.17
C VAL A 29 1.33 10.55 13.47
N GLY A 30 2.38 9.76 13.47
CA GLY A 30 3.60 10.07 12.74
C GLY A 30 3.37 10.07 11.21
N ALA A 31 4.13 10.85 10.46
CA ALA A 31 4.01 10.94 9.01
C ALA A 31 4.09 9.56 8.32
N SER A 32 5.01 8.70 8.76
CA SER A 32 5.10 7.31 8.26
C SER A 32 3.91 6.44 8.69
N GLU A 33 3.34 6.68 9.87
CA GLU A 33 2.13 5.97 10.34
C GLU A 33 0.90 6.38 9.51
N ALA A 34 0.79 7.68 9.15
CA ALA A 34 -0.34 8.20 8.38
C ALA A 34 -0.41 7.62 6.96
N PHE A 35 0.72 7.26 6.36
CA PHE A 35 0.79 6.66 5.03
C PHE A 35 1.10 5.15 5.05
N GLY A 36 1.21 4.56 6.22
CA GLY A 36 1.21 3.12 6.42
C GLY A 36 -0.20 2.57 6.64
N CYS A 37 -0.30 1.33 7.13
CA CYS A 37 -1.59 0.74 7.48
C CYS A 37 -2.29 1.53 8.59
N LEU A 38 -3.42 2.15 8.26
CA LEU A 38 -4.17 2.99 9.20
C LEU A 38 -4.76 2.17 10.36
N ARG A 39 -5.10 0.88 10.17
CA ARG A 39 -5.48 -0.02 11.28
C ARG A 39 -4.36 -0.16 12.30
N LYS A 40 -3.11 -0.29 11.84
CA LYS A 40 -1.94 -0.35 12.73
C LYS A 40 -1.80 0.94 13.55
N ALA A 41 -1.97 2.11 12.92
CA ALA A 41 -1.97 3.40 13.62
C ALA A 41 -3.11 3.47 14.63
N TRP A 42 -4.34 3.09 14.24
CA TRP A 42 -5.52 3.06 15.12
C TRP A 42 -5.27 2.20 16.36
N PHE A 43 -4.83 0.95 16.21
CA PHE A 43 -4.50 0.07 17.35
C PHE A 43 -3.50 0.70 18.30
N GLY A 44 -2.44 1.33 17.76
CA GLY A 44 -1.43 2.03 18.55
C GLY A 44 -1.98 3.22 19.34
N LYS A 45 -2.98 3.95 18.80
CA LYS A 45 -3.59 5.12 19.46
C LYS A 45 -4.70 4.72 20.46
N HIS A 46 -5.26 3.53 20.32
CA HIS A 46 -6.30 3.00 21.22
C HIS A 46 -5.75 2.04 22.28
N ASN A 47 -4.45 2.12 22.58
CA ASN A 47 -3.77 1.33 23.62
C ASN A 47 -3.97 -0.20 23.48
N THR A 48 -4.12 -0.68 22.25
CA THR A 48 -4.21 -2.11 21.98
C THR A 48 -2.89 -2.79 22.36
N PRO A 49 -2.92 -3.87 23.15
CA PRO A 49 -1.70 -4.61 23.48
C PRO A 49 -1.05 -5.18 22.20
N LYS A 50 0.27 -5.06 22.11
CA LYS A 50 1.04 -5.78 21.08
C LYS A 50 0.94 -7.29 21.30
N ASP A 51 1.04 -8.05 20.23
CA ASP A 51 1.09 -9.52 20.27
C ASP A 51 2.23 -9.99 21.17
N ARG A 52 1.99 -11.01 21.99
CA ARG A 52 2.96 -11.51 23.00
C ARG A 52 4.30 -11.94 22.39
N ASN A 53 4.27 -12.45 21.17
CA ASN A 53 5.46 -12.95 20.45
C ASN A 53 6.07 -11.90 19.51
N HIS A 54 5.50 -10.70 19.46
CA HIS A 54 6.02 -9.64 18.59
C HIS A 54 7.38 -9.17 19.11
N LYS A 55 8.35 -9.18 18.23
CA LYS A 55 9.67 -8.57 18.48
C LYS A 55 9.86 -7.41 17.55
N ASP A 56 10.06 -6.23 18.10
CA ASP A 56 10.45 -5.07 17.29
C ASP A 56 11.79 -5.38 16.59
N ASP A 57 11.86 -5.11 15.27
CA ASP A 57 13.12 -5.24 14.54
C ASP A 57 14.07 -4.11 14.89
N TRP A 58 14.67 -4.22 16.09
CA TRP A 58 15.64 -3.24 16.56
C TRP A 58 16.90 -3.18 15.67
N GLY A 59 17.21 -4.28 14.96
CA GLY A 59 18.35 -4.32 14.05
C GLY A 59 18.17 -3.39 12.86
N ALA A 60 16.98 -3.38 12.24
CA ALA A 60 16.65 -2.44 11.18
C ALA A 60 16.64 -0.99 11.67
N LEU A 61 16.04 -0.76 12.85
CA LEU A 61 16.02 0.58 13.47
C LEU A 61 17.44 1.10 13.75
N LYS A 62 18.29 0.26 14.36
CA LYS A 62 19.66 0.64 14.70
C LYS A 62 20.54 0.86 13.49
N ARG A 63 20.34 0.06 12.45
CA ARG A 63 21.00 0.27 11.16
C ARG A 63 20.62 1.63 10.55
N GLY A 64 19.34 2.01 10.61
CA GLY A 64 18.87 3.32 10.16
C GLY A 64 19.58 4.45 10.93
N ASP A 65 19.61 4.39 12.26
CA ASP A 65 20.30 5.38 13.10
C ASP A 65 21.79 5.53 12.71
N VAL A 66 22.49 4.40 12.52
CA VAL A 66 23.94 4.41 12.17
C VAL A 66 24.15 5.03 10.78
N MET A 67 23.31 4.65 9.80
CA MET A 67 23.41 5.22 8.45
C MET A 67 23.15 6.72 8.45
N GLU A 68 22.11 7.17 9.16
CA GLU A 68 21.77 8.58 9.26
C GLU A 68 22.89 9.38 9.96
N GLU A 69 23.22 9.02 11.23
CA GLU A 69 24.09 9.84 12.08
C GLU A 69 25.58 9.74 11.71
N HIS A 70 26.05 8.59 11.23
CA HIS A 70 27.47 8.31 11.07
C HIS A 70 27.94 8.21 9.62
N TRP A 71 27.02 8.19 8.67
CA TRP A 71 27.37 8.10 7.25
C TRP A 71 26.75 9.23 6.42
N VAL A 72 25.44 9.23 6.22
CA VAL A 72 24.80 10.12 5.26
C VAL A 72 24.85 11.57 5.72
N GLU A 73 24.48 11.88 6.95
CA GLU A 73 24.50 13.25 7.46
C GLU A 73 25.90 13.91 7.40
N PRO A 74 26.99 13.26 7.87
CA PRO A 74 28.33 13.81 7.73
C PRO A 74 28.75 14.04 6.29
N VAL A 75 28.43 13.10 5.37
CA VAL A 75 28.76 13.22 3.95
C VAL A 75 27.99 14.40 3.32
N VAL A 76 26.70 14.51 3.60
CA VAL A 76 25.87 15.62 3.09
C VAL A 76 26.42 16.96 3.59
N LYS A 77 26.70 17.10 4.87
CA LYS A 77 27.28 18.33 5.43
C LYS A 77 28.59 18.70 4.75
N TRP A 78 29.52 17.73 4.66
CA TRP A 78 30.80 17.96 4.00
C TRP A 78 30.61 18.38 2.54
N TYR A 79 29.68 17.78 1.81
CA TYR A 79 29.40 18.11 0.42
C TYR A 79 28.78 19.51 0.30
N LEU A 80 27.82 19.86 1.15
CA LEU A 80 27.21 21.20 1.15
C LEU A 80 28.25 22.31 1.42
N ASP A 81 29.26 22.04 2.26
CA ASP A 81 30.34 22.97 2.54
C ASP A 81 31.27 23.22 1.31
N GLN A 82 31.21 22.37 0.27
CA GLN A 82 31.94 22.56 -0.98
C GLN A 82 31.15 23.40 -2.01
N LEU A 83 29.83 23.60 -1.77
CA LEU A 83 29.00 24.34 -2.72
C LEU A 83 29.19 25.86 -2.57
N PRO A 84 29.01 26.63 -3.65
CA PRO A 84 28.98 28.08 -3.57
C PRO A 84 27.79 28.55 -2.72
N GLY A 85 27.97 29.66 -1.99
CA GLY A 85 26.95 30.24 -1.16
C GLY A 85 27.00 29.73 0.29
N ASN A 86 25.87 29.82 1.00
CA ASN A 86 25.73 29.41 2.41
C ASN A 86 24.77 28.22 2.56
N VAL A 87 24.76 27.31 1.60
CA VAL A 87 23.88 26.12 1.63
C VAL A 87 24.22 25.28 2.85
N ARG A 88 23.23 24.92 3.65
CA ARG A 88 23.46 24.18 4.89
C ARG A 88 22.31 23.28 5.26
N LEU A 89 22.64 22.17 5.92
CA LEU A 89 21.69 21.24 6.52
C LEU A 89 21.36 21.69 7.95
N ILE A 90 20.10 21.92 8.23
CA ILE A 90 19.56 22.10 9.59
C ILE A 90 18.63 20.95 9.95
N TRP A 91 18.37 20.78 11.24
CA TRP A 91 17.51 19.71 11.80
C TRP A 91 18.02 18.29 11.56
N GLY A 92 19.29 18.10 11.22
CA GLY A 92 19.88 16.77 11.02
C GLY A 92 20.34 16.14 12.34
N GLY A 93 20.38 14.81 12.39
CA GLY A 93 20.92 13.99 13.47
C GLY A 93 20.38 14.37 14.85
N LYS A 94 21.28 14.74 15.77
CA LYS A 94 20.93 15.13 17.16
C LYS A 94 20.07 16.40 17.25
N HIS A 95 20.01 17.18 16.18
CA HIS A 95 19.26 18.44 16.10
C HIS A 95 17.93 18.27 15.36
N GLN A 96 17.49 17.04 15.10
CA GLN A 96 16.19 16.77 14.49
C GLN A 96 15.06 17.54 15.19
N ARG A 97 14.19 18.13 14.38
CA ARG A 97 13.04 18.89 14.84
C ARG A 97 11.76 18.12 14.59
N THR A 98 11.03 17.81 15.66
CA THR A 98 9.67 17.28 15.53
C THR A 98 8.68 18.42 15.30
N LEU A 99 7.90 18.29 14.24
CA LEU A 99 6.82 19.18 13.86
C LEU A 99 5.50 18.51 14.26
N VAL A 100 4.68 19.20 15.05
CA VAL A 100 3.38 18.70 15.50
C VAL A 100 2.30 19.61 14.94
N GLY A 101 1.40 19.06 14.14
CA GLY A 101 0.34 19.78 13.46
C GLY A 101 -0.60 20.47 14.44
N LYS A 102 -1.12 21.65 14.04
CA LYS A 102 -2.09 22.41 14.83
C LYS A 102 -3.54 22.09 14.45
N THR A 103 -3.75 21.69 13.20
CA THR A 103 -5.08 21.47 12.62
C THR A 103 -5.47 19.99 12.54
N ALA A 104 -4.51 19.10 12.73
CA ALA A 104 -4.71 17.66 12.77
C ALA A 104 -3.73 17.01 13.76
N PRO A 105 -4.05 15.85 14.37
CA PRO A 105 -3.18 15.15 15.28
C PRO A 105 -2.06 14.40 14.53
N ALA A 106 -1.31 15.14 13.71
CA ALA A 106 -0.25 14.64 12.87
C ALA A 106 1.10 15.15 13.34
N SER A 107 2.16 14.35 13.20
CA SER A 107 3.51 14.76 13.51
C SER A 107 4.53 14.24 12.50
N ALA A 108 5.60 14.99 12.30
CA ALA A 108 6.70 14.59 11.45
C ALA A 108 8.04 15.01 12.04
N THR A 109 9.07 14.21 11.80
CA THR A 109 10.44 14.54 12.13
C THR A 109 11.26 14.29 10.86
N PRO A 110 11.52 15.30 10.03
CA PRO A 110 12.40 15.14 8.87
C PRO A 110 13.82 14.84 9.34
N ASP A 111 14.57 14.08 8.55
CA ASP A 111 15.98 13.80 8.83
C ASP A 111 16.86 15.04 8.58
N GLY A 112 16.31 16.04 7.90
CA GLY A 112 16.91 17.34 7.76
C GLY A 112 16.12 18.29 6.86
N LEU A 113 16.54 19.56 6.91
CA LEU A 113 16.09 20.61 5.99
C LEU A 113 17.34 21.30 5.44
N ILE A 114 17.52 21.25 4.13
CA ILE A 114 18.55 22.01 3.45
C ILE A 114 17.99 23.39 3.16
N ILE A 115 18.74 24.43 3.51
CA ILE A 115 18.35 25.84 3.40
C ILE A 115 19.43 26.66 2.68
N ASP A 116 19.04 27.86 2.28
CA ASP A 116 19.89 28.81 1.58
C ASP A 116 20.47 28.22 0.26
N ALA A 117 19.76 27.26 -0.35
CA ALA A 117 20.10 26.67 -1.63
C ALA A 117 19.64 27.58 -2.77
N ASP A 118 20.56 28.04 -3.60
CA ASP A 118 20.23 28.72 -4.85
C ASP A 118 19.88 27.73 -5.98
N ASP A 119 19.42 28.23 -7.11
CA ASP A 119 19.02 27.41 -8.23
C ASP A 119 20.17 26.55 -8.80
N ASP A 120 21.43 27.06 -8.78
CA ASP A 120 22.60 26.31 -9.24
C ASP A 120 22.88 25.13 -8.27
N ALA A 121 22.82 25.37 -6.96
CA ALA A 121 22.96 24.30 -5.96
C ALA A 121 21.84 23.26 -6.09
N LEU A 122 20.60 23.68 -6.33
CA LEU A 122 19.46 22.79 -6.52
C LEU A 122 19.59 21.93 -7.78
N ALA A 123 20.09 22.51 -8.87
CA ALA A 123 20.30 21.80 -10.12
C ALA A 123 21.28 20.62 -9.99
N LEU A 124 22.25 20.69 -9.07
CA LEU A 124 23.17 19.58 -8.77
C LEU A 124 22.44 18.34 -8.19
N TYR A 125 21.29 18.54 -7.58
CA TYR A 125 20.44 17.45 -7.06
C TYR A 125 19.30 17.11 -8.02
N GLY A 126 19.26 17.66 -9.24
CA GLY A 126 18.17 17.49 -10.17
C GLY A 126 16.86 18.14 -9.72
N ILE A 127 16.93 19.09 -8.78
CA ILE A 127 15.76 19.81 -8.27
C ILE A 127 15.53 21.04 -9.17
N PRO A 128 14.32 21.20 -9.73
CA PRO A 128 13.99 22.37 -10.54
C PRO A 128 14.09 23.67 -9.74
N SER A 129 14.25 24.80 -10.41
CA SER A 129 14.17 26.13 -9.79
C SER A 129 12.92 26.26 -8.92
N LEU A 130 13.11 26.76 -7.69
CA LEU A 130 12.05 26.88 -6.68
C LEU A 130 11.44 28.28 -6.61
N GLY A 131 11.73 29.15 -7.56
CA GLY A 131 11.21 30.51 -7.55
C GLY A 131 11.53 31.28 -6.26
N GLY A 132 12.75 31.09 -5.71
CA GLY A 132 13.24 31.80 -4.53
C GLY A 132 12.89 31.15 -3.18
N THR A 133 12.33 29.94 -3.13
CA THR A 133 12.06 29.27 -1.83
C THR A 133 13.31 28.70 -1.16
N GLY A 134 14.38 28.42 -1.90
CA GLY A 134 15.74 28.13 -1.42
C GLY A 134 15.88 27.01 -0.37
N CYS A 135 14.88 26.14 -0.20
CA CYS A 135 14.91 25.07 0.78
C CYS A 135 14.21 23.80 0.32
N PHE A 136 14.69 22.65 0.77
CA PHE A 136 14.03 21.35 0.55
C PHE A 136 14.24 20.39 1.73
N ASN A 137 13.24 19.52 1.97
CA ASN A 137 13.34 18.49 3.00
C ASN A 137 14.27 17.37 2.52
N PHE A 138 14.91 16.75 3.50
CA PHE A 138 15.84 15.66 3.31
C PHE A 138 15.41 14.45 4.13
N GLU A 139 15.37 13.27 3.51
CA GLU A 139 14.93 12.03 4.15
C GLU A 139 15.87 10.88 3.77
N ILE A 140 16.29 10.09 4.75
CA ILE A 140 17.21 8.97 4.58
C ILE A 140 16.49 7.67 4.85
N LYS A 141 16.67 6.69 3.98
CA LYS A 141 16.12 5.35 4.16
C LYS A 141 17.18 4.29 3.91
N SER A 142 17.39 3.40 4.87
CA SER A 142 18.16 2.18 4.61
C SER A 142 17.26 1.14 3.93
N ILE A 143 17.76 0.48 2.89
CA ILE A 143 17.06 -0.60 2.21
C ILE A 143 17.84 -1.90 2.33
N ASP A 144 17.10 -3.02 2.30
CA ASP A 144 17.68 -4.34 2.20
C ASP A 144 18.28 -4.52 0.79
N PRO A 145 19.52 -5.02 0.64
CA PRO A 145 20.18 -5.19 -0.66
C PRO A 145 19.43 -6.11 -1.64
N ARG A 146 18.51 -6.93 -1.12
CA ARG A 146 17.66 -7.79 -1.95
C ARG A 146 16.49 -7.04 -2.60
N VAL A 147 16.22 -5.82 -2.17
CA VAL A 147 15.13 -4.98 -2.68
C VAL A 147 15.64 -4.11 -3.83
N ASN A 148 15.18 -4.41 -5.04
CA ASN A 148 15.45 -3.55 -6.20
C ASN A 148 14.35 -2.50 -6.31
N LEU A 149 14.66 -1.25 -5.95
CA LEU A 149 13.73 -0.12 -6.07
C LEU A 149 13.83 0.47 -7.48
N LYS A 150 12.74 0.39 -8.24
CA LYS A 150 12.58 1.11 -9.52
C LYS A 150 12.06 2.53 -9.33
N GLU A 151 11.33 2.75 -8.24
CA GLU A 151 10.73 4.02 -7.85
C GLU A 151 10.69 4.11 -6.32
N GLU A 152 10.42 5.28 -5.78
CA GLU A 152 10.25 5.47 -4.34
C GLU A 152 9.00 4.75 -3.82
N LYS A 153 9.07 4.23 -2.59
CA LYS A 153 7.90 3.60 -1.95
C LYS A 153 6.84 4.65 -1.63
N GLY A 154 5.58 4.37 -1.97
CA GLY A 154 4.45 5.27 -1.75
C GLY A 154 4.33 5.77 -0.29
N ILE A 155 4.60 4.89 0.70
CA ILE A 155 4.64 5.28 2.12
C ILE A 155 5.71 6.34 2.40
N HIS A 156 6.89 6.25 1.81
CA HIS A 156 7.97 7.21 2.02
C HIS A 156 7.69 8.52 1.26
N ARG A 157 7.11 8.44 0.06
CA ARG A 157 6.61 9.60 -0.67
C ARG A 157 5.59 10.38 0.17
N GLY A 158 4.57 9.71 0.68
CA GLY A 158 3.56 10.31 1.57
C GLY A 158 4.17 10.89 2.83
N GLN A 159 5.10 10.18 3.46
CA GLN A 159 5.86 10.65 4.63
C GLN A 159 6.56 11.99 4.34
N THR A 160 7.30 12.10 3.23
CA THR A 160 8.03 13.33 2.91
C THR A 160 7.10 14.48 2.53
N ILE A 161 5.97 14.22 1.87
CA ILE A 161 4.96 15.23 1.60
C ILE A 161 4.36 15.77 2.91
N MET A 162 4.11 14.90 3.89
CA MET A 162 3.64 15.31 5.20
C MET A 162 4.68 16.15 5.95
N GLN A 163 5.95 15.79 5.87
CA GLN A 163 7.05 16.57 6.43
C GLN A 163 7.13 17.97 5.80
N MET A 164 7.07 18.07 4.47
CA MET A 164 7.04 19.34 3.76
C MET A 164 5.83 20.18 4.17
N GLY A 165 4.64 19.58 4.22
CA GLY A 165 3.40 20.26 4.58
C GLY A 165 3.45 20.82 6.00
N LEU A 166 3.89 20.04 6.99
CA LEU A 166 4.07 20.51 8.38
C LEU A 166 5.19 21.54 8.49
N THR A 167 6.28 21.42 7.73
CA THR A 167 7.32 22.44 7.65
C THR A 167 6.74 23.77 7.18
N ARG A 168 5.94 23.75 6.10
CA ARG A 168 5.25 24.93 5.54
C ARG A 168 4.22 25.53 6.52
N GLU A 169 3.48 24.68 7.23
CA GLU A 169 2.42 25.13 8.15
C GLU A 169 2.99 25.76 9.44
N LEU A 170 4.13 25.23 9.95
CA LEU A 170 4.62 25.55 11.29
C LEU A 170 5.85 26.45 11.34
N THR A 171 6.45 26.75 10.19
CA THR A 171 7.68 27.53 10.10
C THR A 171 7.60 28.57 9.00
N SER A 172 8.65 29.37 8.83
CA SER A 172 8.80 30.29 7.69
C SER A 172 9.30 29.60 6.41
N TYR A 173 9.81 28.38 6.51
CA TYR A 173 10.31 27.65 5.34
C TYR A 173 9.15 27.13 4.48
N ARG A 174 9.36 27.10 3.16
CA ARG A 174 8.34 26.71 2.18
C ARG A 174 8.91 25.69 1.18
N PRO A 175 9.34 24.50 1.63
CA PRO A 175 9.88 23.51 0.72
C PRO A 175 8.83 23.08 -0.32
N ASN A 176 9.17 23.16 -1.60
CA ASN A 176 8.37 22.66 -2.70
C ASN A 176 8.79 21.24 -3.12
N TYR A 177 9.95 20.80 -2.66
CA TYR A 177 10.50 19.48 -2.95
C TYR A 177 11.08 18.85 -1.69
N ALA A 178 11.15 17.53 -1.71
CA ALA A 178 11.95 16.73 -0.79
C ALA A 178 12.90 15.83 -1.57
N LEU A 179 14.05 15.52 -0.99
CA LEU A 179 14.99 14.54 -1.50
C LEU A 179 14.95 13.30 -0.60
N ILE A 180 14.58 12.16 -1.18
CA ILE A 180 14.70 10.86 -0.49
C ILE A 180 15.98 10.19 -0.97
N ILE A 181 16.82 9.77 -0.02
CA ILE A 181 18.01 8.97 -0.31
C ILE A 181 17.79 7.58 0.27
N TYR A 182 17.80 6.58 -0.61
CA TYR A 182 17.86 5.18 -0.21
C TYR A 182 19.30 4.71 -0.24
N VAL A 183 19.78 4.19 0.87
CA VAL A 183 21.13 3.65 1.02
C VAL A 183 21.04 2.15 1.20
N ASP A 184 21.79 1.38 0.40
CA ASP A 184 21.87 -0.06 0.57
C ASP A 184 22.48 -0.40 1.94
N ALA A 185 21.83 -1.34 2.64
CA ALA A 185 22.20 -1.70 4.00
C ALA A 185 23.54 -2.46 4.12
N SER A 186 24.03 -3.02 3.02
CA SER A 186 25.28 -3.78 2.96
C SER A 186 26.37 -3.06 2.15
N PHE A 187 25.94 -2.29 1.15
CA PHE A 187 26.85 -1.59 0.23
C PHE A 187 26.54 -0.09 0.27
N TYR A 188 27.14 0.62 1.22
CA TYR A 188 26.87 2.06 1.50
C TYR A 188 27.17 3.00 0.34
N SER A 189 27.91 2.53 -0.67
CA SER A 189 28.13 3.25 -1.93
C SER A 189 26.93 3.19 -2.86
N ASP A 190 26.03 2.23 -2.66
CA ASP A 190 24.88 2.04 -3.52
C ASP A 190 23.71 2.84 -3.00
N MET A 191 23.38 3.91 -3.71
CA MET A 191 22.36 4.88 -3.32
C MET A 191 21.42 5.17 -4.48
N ASN A 192 20.14 5.34 -4.15
CA ASN A 192 19.12 5.85 -5.08
C ASN A 192 18.54 7.14 -4.55
N PHE A 193 18.37 8.12 -5.43
CA PHE A 193 17.89 9.46 -5.11
C PHE A 193 16.57 9.72 -5.81
N TYR A 194 15.58 10.21 -5.06
CA TYR A 194 14.28 10.56 -5.61
C TYR A 194 13.87 11.96 -5.16
N VAL A 195 13.50 12.79 -6.13
CA VAL A 195 13.00 14.15 -5.88
C VAL A 195 11.48 14.10 -5.83
N ILE A 196 10.91 14.45 -4.71
CA ILE A 196 9.47 14.39 -4.45
C ILE A 196 8.90 15.80 -4.47
N PRO A 197 8.02 16.14 -5.42
CA PRO A 197 7.32 17.42 -5.41
C PRO A 197 6.28 17.44 -4.29
N PHE A 198 6.06 18.63 -3.71
CA PHE A 198 4.99 18.84 -2.74
C PHE A 198 3.63 18.72 -3.41
N SER A 199 2.72 18.00 -2.76
CA SER A 199 1.31 17.90 -3.13
C SER A 199 0.44 18.33 -1.95
N GLN A 200 -0.33 19.40 -2.14
CA GLN A 200 -1.29 19.86 -1.13
C GLN A 200 -2.37 18.82 -0.88
N GLU A 201 -2.87 18.19 -1.94
CA GLU A 201 -3.88 17.13 -1.86
C GLU A 201 -3.39 15.96 -0.99
N THR A 202 -2.21 15.43 -1.26
CA THR A 202 -1.62 14.34 -0.46
C THR A 202 -1.36 14.77 0.97
N PHE A 203 -0.96 16.02 1.21
CA PHE A 203 -0.78 16.55 2.56
C PHE A 203 -2.11 16.58 3.34
N GLU A 204 -3.18 17.10 2.73
CA GLU A 204 -4.51 17.12 3.37
C GLU A 204 -5.04 15.70 3.61
N ALA A 205 -4.86 14.78 2.65
CA ALA A 205 -5.21 13.37 2.82
C ALA A 205 -4.46 12.75 4.02
N GLY A 206 -3.17 13.03 4.17
CA GLY A 206 -2.38 12.57 5.33
C GLY A 206 -2.89 13.11 6.66
N LYS A 207 -3.32 14.39 6.71
CA LYS A 207 -3.94 14.99 7.91
C LYS A 207 -5.29 14.32 8.24
N GLU A 208 -6.09 14.07 7.22
CA GLU A 208 -7.38 13.40 7.40
C GLU A 208 -7.19 11.97 7.92
N ARG A 209 -6.28 11.22 7.36
CA ARG A 209 -5.92 9.88 7.86
C ARG A 209 -5.43 9.91 9.32
N ALA A 210 -4.65 10.94 9.69
CA ALA A 210 -4.23 11.12 11.09
C ALA A 210 -5.43 11.37 12.02
N LYS A 211 -6.47 12.10 11.60
CA LYS A 211 -7.72 12.27 12.37
C LYS A 211 -8.47 10.94 12.48
N GLN A 212 -8.62 10.22 11.38
CA GLN A 212 -9.32 8.93 11.35
C GLN A 212 -8.73 7.92 12.34
N ALA A 213 -7.41 7.91 12.55
CA ALA A 213 -6.76 7.06 13.53
C ALA A 213 -7.24 7.29 14.98
N PHE A 214 -7.85 8.45 15.29
CA PHE A 214 -8.42 8.77 16.60
C PHE A 214 -9.94 8.78 16.62
N GLU A 215 -10.58 9.22 15.54
CA GLU A 215 -12.00 9.52 15.50
C GLU A 215 -12.86 8.33 15.12
N VAL A 216 -12.32 7.40 14.33
CA VAL A 216 -13.05 6.19 13.92
C VAL A 216 -13.26 5.29 15.13
N LYS A 217 -14.53 4.95 15.40
CA LYS A 217 -14.93 4.20 16.58
C LYS A 217 -14.60 2.72 16.51
N SER A 218 -14.64 2.14 15.32
CA SER A 218 -14.38 0.72 15.09
C SER A 218 -13.27 0.54 14.06
N VAL A 219 -12.29 -0.30 14.36
CA VAL A 219 -11.25 -0.68 13.42
C VAL A 219 -11.79 -1.40 12.17
N ALA A 220 -12.98 -1.97 12.27
CA ALA A 220 -13.65 -2.61 11.13
C ALA A 220 -13.99 -1.61 10.02
N ASP A 221 -14.21 -0.33 10.39
CA ASP A 221 -14.53 0.74 9.44
C ASP A 221 -13.29 1.30 8.72
N ILE A 222 -12.10 0.78 9.03
CA ILE A 222 -10.83 1.19 8.41
C ILE A 222 -10.38 0.12 7.41
N PHE A 223 -10.01 0.56 6.20
CA PHE A 223 -9.49 -0.34 5.18
C PHE A 223 -8.21 -1.08 5.63
N PRO A 224 -8.07 -2.41 5.41
CA PRO A 224 -6.94 -3.21 5.86
C PRO A 224 -5.74 -3.15 4.89
N GLU A 225 -5.15 -2.00 4.69
CA GLU A 225 -4.08 -1.70 3.72
C GLU A 225 -2.88 -2.65 3.80
N GLY A 226 -2.52 -3.07 5.00
CA GLY A 226 -1.38 -3.95 5.22
C GLY A 226 -1.47 -5.32 4.54
N LYS A 227 -2.67 -5.73 4.09
CA LYS A 227 -2.84 -6.93 3.26
C LYS A 227 -2.36 -6.73 1.84
N LEU A 228 -2.40 -5.49 1.34
CA LEU A 228 -1.99 -5.17 -0.03
C LEU A 228 -0.48 -5.00 -0.16
N ASP A 229 0.17 -4.43 0.86
CA ASP A 229 1.60 -4.11 0.84
C ASP A 229 2.48 -5.11 1.61
N GLY A 230 1.88 -6.17 2.17
CA GLY A 230 2.59 -7.19 2.95
C GLY A 230 3.05 -6.72 4.34
N SER A 231 2.67 -5.51 4.78
CA SER A 231 3.09 -4.99 6.09
C SER A 231 2.46 -5.72 7.27
N CYS A 232 1.45 -6.56 7.02
CA CYS A 232 0.87 -7.45 8.04
C CYS A 232 1.89 -8.41 8.65
N ASP A 233 2.88 -8.86 7.89
CA ASP A 233 3.91 -9.81 8.35
C ASP A 233 4.78 -9.24 9.48
N TYR A 234 4.86 -7.91 9.57
CA TYR A 234 5.62 -7.18 10.58
C TYR A 234 4.74 -6.34 11.51
N CYS A 235 3.43 -6.64 11.54
CA CYS A 235 2.49 -5.88 12.35
C CYS A 235 2.45 -6.39 13.80
N PRO A 236 2.57 -5.52 14.81
CA PRO A 236 2.48 -5.93 16.22
C PRO A 236 1.06 -6.24 16.69
N TYR A 237 0.03 -6.15 15.86
CA TYR A 237 -1.38 -6.28 16.19
C TYR A 237 -2.10 -7.33 15.36
N THR A 238 -1.39 -8.36 14.88
CA THR A 238 -1.99 -9.40 14.04
C THR A 238 -3.09 -10.15 14.76
N THR A 239 -2.90 -10.45 16.05
CA THR A 239 -3.92 -11.13 16.88
C THR A 239 -5.18 -10.27 17.08
N ALA A 240 -5.01 -8.95 17.24
CA ALA A 240 -6.15 -8.04 17.42
C ALA A 240 -6.84 -7.68 16.09
N CYS A 241 -6.14 -7.84 14.96
CA CYS A 241 -6.66 -7.53 13.64
C CYS A 241 -7.24 -8.78 12.99
N SER A 242 -8.58 -8.93 13.05
CA SER A 242 -9.30 -10.09 12.50
C SER A 242 -8.96 -10.36 11.01
N VAL A 243 -8.70 -9.31 10.22
CA VAL A 243 -8.31 -9.46 8.81
C VAL A 243 -6.89 -10.03 8.67
N ALA A 244 -5.97 -9.66 9.56
CA ALA A 244 -4.59 -10.15 9.51
C ALA A 244 -4.48 -11.62 9.90
N ASN A 245 -5.25 -12.05 10.91
CA ASN A 245 -5.25 -13.43 11.40
C ASN A 245 -6.14 -14.38 10.57
N GLY A 246 -6.83 -13.87 9.54
CA GLY A 246 -7.66 -14.67 8.64
C GLY A 246 -9.00 -15.09 9.22
N GLU A 247 -9.39 -14.59 10.41
CA GLU A 247 -10.68 -14.91 11.06
C GLU A 247 -11.82 -14.01 10.59
N ALA A 248 -11.50 -12.87 9.95
CA ALA A 248 -12.54 -11.97 9.45
C ALA A 248 -13.09 -12.48 8.13
N THR A 249 -14.37 -12.79 8.12
CA THR A 249 -15.17 -12.62 6.90
C THR A 249 -15.09 -11.15 6.47
N PRO A 250 -15.01 -10.87 5.16
CA PRO A 250 -15.17 -9.51 4.67
C PRO A 250 -16.41 -8.90 5.32
N THR A 251 -16.26 -7.75 5.97
CA THR A 251 -17.41 -7.07 6.57
C THR A 251 -18.34 -6.62 5.45
N ASP A 252 -19.66 -6.73 5.66
CA ASP A 252 -20.67 -6.18 4.74
C ASP A 252 -20.62 -4.64 4.61
N GLY A 253 -19.65 -4.02 5.28
CA GLY A 253 -19.42 -2.58 5.24
C GLY A 253 -18.86 -2.10 3.89
N VAL A 254 -19.51 -1.10 3.31
CA VAL A 254 -19.04 -0.43 2.09
C VAL A 254 -17.85 0.46 2.44
N THR A 255 -16.66 0.08 2.02
CA THR A 255 -15.49 0.96 2.05
C THR A 255 -15.59 1.94 0.89
N THR A 256 -15.62 3.24 1.18
CA THR A 256 -15.72 4.30 0.19
C THR A 256 -14.35 4.91 -0.12
N GLU A 257 -14.23 5.59 -1.25
CA GLU A 257 -13.02 6.34 -1.65
C GLU A 257 -12.55 7.35 -0.59
N THR A 258 -13.49 7.89 0.21
CA THR A 258 -13.20 8.92 1.23
C THR A 258 -12.37 8.42 2.40
N ASN A 259 -12.38 7.11 2.67
CA ASN A 259 -11.62 6.49 3.77
C ASN A 259 -10.57 5.48 3.28
N THR A 260 -10.28 5.50 2.00
CA THR A 260 -9.26 4.65 1.35
C THR A 260 -8.13 5.53 0.80
N PRO A 261 -6.86 5.12 0.88
CA PRO A 261 -5.76 5.86 0.28
C PRO A 261 -5.92 6.04 -1.23
N SER A 262 -5.65 7.25 -1.74
CA SER A 262 -5.80 7.58 -3.16
C SER A 262 -5.13 6.60 -4.13
N PRO A 263 -3.89 6.09 -3.89
CA PRO A 263 -3.29 5.09 -4.76
C PRO A 263 -4.08 3.79 -4.85
N ILE A 264 -4.70 3.36 -3.72
CA ILE A 264 -5.50 2.13 -3.66
C ILE A 264 -6.85 2.36 -4.34
N VAL A 265 -7.48 3.53 -4.16
CA VAL A 265 -8.70 3.90 -4.89
C VAL A 265 -8.45 3.82 -6.39
N LYS A 266 -7.35 4.39 -6.86
CA LYS A 266 -6.98 4.36 -8.27
C LYS A 266 -6.78 2.93 -8.78
N GLU A 267 -6.10 2.07 -8.02
CA GLU A 267 -5.91 0.67 -8.39
C GLU A 267 -7.27 -0.07 -8.51
N PHE A 268 -8.19 0.16 -7.56
CA PHE A 268 -9.54 -0.40 -7.66
C PHE A 268 -10.29 0.12 -8.89
N GLU A 269 -10.23 1.42 -9.17
CA GLU A 269 -10.84 2.02 -10.37
C GLU A 269 -10.29 1.39 -11.64
N ASP A 270 -8.97 1.35 -11.79
CA ASP A 270 -8.31 0.79 -12.96
C ASP A 270 -8.70 -0.68 -13.18
N LEU A 271 -8.74 -1.49 -12.12
CA LEU A 271 -9.13 -2.90 -12.20
C LEU A 271 -10.63 -3.09 -12.48
N ILE A 272 -11.49 -2.24 -11.91
CA ILE A 272 -12.93 -2.28 -12.20
C ILE A 272 -13.20 -1.94 -13.68
N PHE A 273 -12.55 -0.90 -14.22
CA PHE A 273 -12.68 -0.54 -15.62
C PHE A 273 -12.15 -1.64 -16.54
N LEU A 274 -10.97 -2.18 -16.26
CA LEU A 274 -10.36 -3.25 -17.02
C LEU A 274 -11.26 -4.53 -17.01
N GLU A 275 -11.78 -4.92 -15.85
CA GLU A 275 -12.68 -6.08 -15.75
C GLU A 275 -13.93 -5.88 -16.60
N ARG A 276 -14.55 -4.70 -16.56
CA ARG A 276 -15.74 -4.37 -17.35
C ARG A 276 -15.47 -4.43 -18.86
N GLU A 277 -14.33 -3.89 -19.30
CA GLU A 277 -13.92 -3.92 -20.71
C GLU A 277 -13.73 -5.37 -21.18
N LEU A 278 -12.92 -6.15 -20.46
CA LEU A 278 -12.68 -7.55 -20.78
C LEU A 278 -13.95 -8.41 -20.69
N SER A 279 -14.84 -8.13 -19.75
CA SER A 279 -16.13 -8.82 -19.63
C SER A 279 -17.04 -8.52 -20.82
N ALA A 280 -17.04 -7.28 -21.32
CA ALA A 280 -17.78 -6.90 -22.52
C ALA A 280 -17.20 -7.57 -23.79
N GLU A 281 -15.87 -7.53 -23.96
CA GLU A 281 -15.19 -8.21 -25.06
C GLU A 281 -15.45 -9.72 -25.05
N LYS A 282 -15.38 -10.35 -23.89
CA LYS A 282 -15.69 -11.77 -23.71
C LYS A 282 -17.10 -12.09 -24.17
N LYS A 283 -18.12 -11.32 -23.78
CA LYS A 283 -19.50 -11.51 -24.19
C LYS A 283 -19.68 -11.42 -25.73
N VAL A 284 -19.02 -10.43 -26.34
CA VAL A 284 -19.04 -10.27 -27.81
C VAL A 284 -18.38 -11.47 -28.48
N ALA A 285 -17.21 -11.88 -28.01
CA ALA A 285 -16.49 -13.04 -28.54
C ALA A 285 -17.27 -14.35 -28.34
N GLU A 286 -17.88 -14.56 -27.18
CA GLU A 286 -18.72 -15.75 -26.90
C GLU A 286 -19.95 -15.79 -27.80
N LYS A 287 -20.59 -14.63 -28.02
CA LYS A 287 -21.74 -14.55 -28.96
C LYS A 287 -21.32 -14.89 -30.39
N ALA A 288 -20.25 -14.24 -30.88
CA ALA A 288 -19.73 -14.52 -32.24
C ALA A 288 -19.27 -15.97 -32.38
N HIS A 289 -18.64 -16.56 -31.38
CA HIS A 289 -18.25 -17.96 -31.37
C HIS A 289 -19.45 -18.88 -31.44
N LYS A 290 -20.51 -18.61 -30.67
CA LYS A 290 -21.75 -19.39 -30.69
C LYS A 290 -22.45 -19.32 -32.06
N GLU A 291 -22.53 -18.12 -32.63
CA GLU A 291 -23.12 -17.91 -33.97
C GLU A 291 -22.34 -18.67 -35.05
N ALA A 292 -21.00 -18.62 -35.02
CA ALA A 292 -20.16 -19.36 -35.93
C ALA A 292 -20.30 -20.88 -35.76
N GLN A 293 -20.42 -21.37 -34.53
CA GLN A 293 -20.68 -22.80 -34.28
C GLN A 293 -22.03 -23.25 -34.81
N GLU A 294 -23.10 -22.49 -34.59
CA GLU A 294 -24.43 -22.86 -35.12
C GLU A 294 -24.45 -22.84 -36.65
N ARG A 295 -23.84 -21.80 -37.25
CA ARG A 295 -23.74 -21.73 -38.72
C ARG A 295 -22.94 -22.91 -39.30
N LEU A 296 -21.86 -23.31 -38.64
CA LEU A 296 -21.09 -24.49 -39.05
C LEU A 296 -21.92 -25.79 -38.94
N LYS A 297 -22.70 -25.95 -37.86
CA LYS A 297 -23.60 -27.09 -37.69
C LYS A 297 -24.70 -27.14 -38.78
N GLU A 298 -25.26 -25.99 -39.16
CA GLU A 298 -26.21 -25.87 -40.26
C GLU A 298 -25.59 -26.31 -41.58
N LEU A 299 -24.40 -25.81 -41.92
CA LEU A 299 -23.67 -26.20 -43.13
C LEU A 299 -23.41 -27.72 -43.19
N PHE A 300 -23.03 -28.35 -42.08
CA PHE A 300 -22.87 -29.79 -42.02
C PHE A 300 -24.19 -30.55 -42.35
N ARG A 301 -25.32 -30.01 -41.87
CA ARG A 301 -26.67 -30.59 -42.18
C ARG A 301 -27.07 -30.36 -43.63
N GLU A 302 -26.87 -29.14 -44.15
CA GLU A 302 -27.19 -28.75 -45.52
C GLU A 302 -26.40 -29.60 -46.55
N VAL A 303 -25.10 -29.80 -46.30
CA VAL A 303 -24.22 -30.59 -47.19
C VAL A 303 -24.37 -32.10 -46.97
N GLY A 304 -25.02 -32.54 -45.89
CA GLY A 304 -25.22 -33.96 -45.60
C GLY A 304 -23.93 -34.70 -45.18
N THR A 305 -22.90 -33.96 -44.75
CA THR A 305 -21.61 -34.57 -44.30
C THR A 305 -21.42 -34.41 -42.81
N ARG A 306 -20.64 -35.32 -42.22
CA ARG A 306 -20.28 -35.23 -40.79
C ARG A 306 -18.83 -34.84 -40.55
N ARG A 307 -18.02 -34.76 -41.59
CA ARG A 307 -16.58 -34.40 -41.51
C ARG A 307 -16.21 -33.55 -42.71
N PHE A 308 -15.43 -32.51 -42.46
CA PHE A 308 -14.91 -31.65 -43.52
C PHE A 308 -13.48 -31.24 -43.18
N GLN A 309 -12.60 -31.14 -44.18
CA GLN A 309 -11.21 -30.76 -44.01
C GLN A 309 -10.87 -29.62 -44.96
N VAL A 310 -10.21 -28.60 -44.45
CA VAL A 310 -9.64 -27.47 -45.19
C VAL A 310 -8.19 -27.33 -44.78
N GLY A 311 -7.27 -27.62 -45.68
CA GLY A 311 -5.85 -27.70 -45.36
C GLY A 311 -5.60 -28.68 -44.20
N ASP A 312 -4.96 -28.23 -43.15
CA ASP A 312 -4.65 -29.03 -41.94
C ASP A 312 -5.79 -29.01 -40.91
N ILE A 313 -6.81 -28.20 -41.09
CA ILE A 313 -7.91 -28.05 -40.13
C ILE A 313 -9.04 -29.03 -40.49
N LYS A 314 -9.43 -29.84 -39.50
CA LYS A 314 -10.53 -30.79 -39.58
C LYS A 314 -11.69 -30.37 -38.70
N ALA A 315 -12.89 -30.33 -39.23
CA ALA A 315 -14.11 -30.11 -38.47
C ALA A 315 -15.03 -31.36 -38.57
N SER A 316 -15.73 -31.66 -37.49
CA SER A 316 -16.67 -32.77 -37.46
C SER A 316 -17.87 -32.47 -36.58
N ILE A 317 -19.04 -33.00 -36.93
CA ILE A 317 -20.26 -32.96 -36.12
C ILE A 317 -20.59 -34.38 -35.65
N THR A 318 -20.80 -34.51 -34.32
CA THR A 318 -21.17 -35.79 -33.70
C THR A 318 -22.49 -35.62 -32.96
N TRP A 319 -23.41 -36.53 -33.18
CA TRP A 319 -24.63 -36.56 -32.38
C TRP A 319 -24.35 -37.28 -31.08
N ASN A 320 -24.58 -36.60 -29.98
CA ASN A 320 -24.43 -37.16 -28.62
C ASN A 320 -25.82 -37.34 -27.99
N LYS A 321 -26.06 -38.52 -27.47
CA LYS A 321 -27.28 -38.77 -26.68
C LYS A 321 -27.21 -37.93 -25.42
N GLY A 322 -28.30 -37.24 -25.06
CA GLY A 322 -28.40 -36.45 -23.83
C GLY A 322 -28.06 -37.28 -22.59
N LYS A 323 -27.33 -36.69 -21.66
CA LYS A 323 -27.08 -37.30 -20.35
C LYS A 323 -28.41 -37.43 -19.59
N LYS A 324 -28.62 -38.56 -18.94
CA LYS A 324 -29.72 -38.68 -17.98
C LYS A 324 -29.39 -37.81 -16.79
N SER A 325 -30.26 -36.91 -16.39
CA SER A 325 -30.21 -36.14 -15.16
C SER A 325 -31.40 -36.55 -14.30
N LEU A 326 -31.23 -36.44 -12.97
CA LEU A 326 -32.35 -36.61 -12.06
C LEU A 326 -33.25 -35.38 -12.16
N ASP A 327 -34.54 -35.60 -12.31
CA ASP A 327 -35.53 -34.54 -12.19
C ASP A 327 -35.86 -34.34 -10.70
N ARG A 328 -35.13 -33.43 -10.07
CA ARG A 328 -35.27 -33.16 -8.64
C ARG A 328 -36.67 -32.70 -8.26
N LYS A 329 -37.28 -31.87 -9.14
CA LYS A 329 -38.62 -31.38 -8.90
C LYS A 329 -39.67 -32.49 -8.89
N ALA A 330 -39.60 -33.40 -9.87
CA ALA A 330 -40.47 -34.58 -9.87
C ALA A 330 -40.22 -35.50 -8.66
N MET A 331 -38.98 -35.65 -8.23
CA MET A 331 -38.65 -36.46 -7.04
C MET A 331 -39.18 -35.82 -5.75
N GLU A 332 -39.14 -34.50 -5.61
CA GLU A 332 -39.74 -33.79 -4.48
C GLU A 332 -41.28 -33.91 -4.47
N GLU A 333 -41.91 -33.79 -5.63
CA GLU A 333 -43.36 -34.00 -5.80
C GLU A 333 -43.76 -35.41 -5.45
N ASP A 334 -42.91 -36.41 -5.70
CA ASP A 334 -43.08 -37.79 -5.32
C ASP A 334 -42.75 -38.10 -3.84
N GLY A 335 -42.37 -37.05 -3.07
CA GLY A 335 -42.05 -37.16 -1.64
C GLY A 335 -40.72 -37.82 -1.32
N ILE A 336 -39.78 -37.82 -2.28
CA ILE A 336 -38.42 -38.35 -2.08
C ILE A 336 -37.58 -37.33 -1.38
N ASP A 337 -37.08 -37.60 -0.17
CA ASP A 337 -36.15 -36.76 0.54
C ASP A 337 -34.77 -36.86 -0.10
N LEU A 338 -34.30 -35.75 -0.66
CA LEU A 338 -32.99 -35.62 -1.33
C LEU A 338 -31.85 -35.20 -0.39
N SER A 339 -32.17 -34.74 0.83
CA SER A 339 -31.17 -34.22 1.77
C SER A 339 -30.02 -35.17 2.12
N PRO A 340 -30.24 -36.53 2.20
CA PRO A 340 -29.14 -37.45 2.43
C PRO A 340 -28.13 -37.57 1.27
N TYR A 341 -28.49 -37.07 0.08
CA TYR A 341 -27.68 -37.13 -1.14
C TYR A 341 -27.11 -35.78 -1.55
N GLU A 342 -27.40 -34.73 -0.80
CA GLU A 342 -26.84 -33.42 -1.01
C GLU A 342 -25.46 -33.32 -0.38
N LYS A 343 -24.55 -32.70 -1.10
CA LYS A 343 -23.20 -32.42 -0.63
C LYS A 343 -22.96 -30.91 -0.73
N GLU A 344 -22.67 -30.30 0.41
CA GLU A 344 -22.21 -28.90 0.40
C GLU A 344 -20.94 -28.77 -0.44
N GLY A 345 -20.98 -27.87 -1.39
CA GLY A 345 -19.80 -27.44 -2.14
C GLY A 345 -18.94 -26.51 -1.31
N ASN A 346 -17.68 -26.35 -1.67
CA ASN A 346 -16.84 -25.32 -1.09
C ASN A 346 -17.42 -23.95 -1.44
N GLY A 347 -17.51 -23.06 -0.44
CA GLY A 347 -17.86 -21.66 -0.68
C GLY A 347 -16.86 -20.99 -1.64
N PHE A 348 -17.34 -20.04 -2.41
CA PHE A 348 -16.50 -19.23 -3.31
C PHE A 348 -17.01 -17.80 -3.35
N ASP A 349 -16.08 -16.86 -3.54
CA ASP A 349 -16.41 -15.45 -3.68
C ASP A 349 -16.92 -15.14 -5.10
N THR A 350 -17.95 -14.29 -5.18
CA THR A 350 -18.49 -13.82 -6.47
C THR A 350 -18.24 -12.32 -6.59
N LEU A 351 -17.47 -11.91 -7.61
CA LEU A 351 -17.31 -10.50 -7.94
C LEU A 351 -18.58 -9.99 -8.63
N ARG A 352 -19.18 -8.92 -8.12
CA ARG A 352 -20.29 -8.20 -8.75
C ARG A 352 -19.93 -6.72 -8.87
N ILE A 353 -19.97 -6.20 -10.10
CA ILE A 353 -19.77 -4.77 -10.39
C ILE A 353 -21.11 -4.20 -10.84
N THR A 354 -21.63 -3.19 -10.12
CA THR A 354 -22.92 -2.55 -10.42
C THR A 354 -22.75 -1.05 -10.58
N GLU A 355 -23.44 -0.43 -11.53
CA GLU A 355 -23.53 1.03 -11.69
C GLU A 355 -24.71 1.59 -10.93
N LYS A 356 -24.48 2.73 -10.24
CA LYS A 356 -25.55 3.49 -9.61
C LYS A 356 -26.39 4.15 -10.72
N GLY A 357 -27.56 3.60 -11.02
CA GLY A 357 -28.49 4.17 -12.04
C GLY A 357 -29.04 3.20 -13.08
N SER A 358 -28.52 1.98 -13.21
CA SER A 358 -29.16 0.95 -14.02
C SER A 358 -30.26 0.26 -13.20
N GLY A 359 -31.38 0.96 -13.00
CA GLY A 359 -32.59 0.33 -12.50
C GLY A 359 -33.17 -0.57 -13.58
N VAL A 360 -32.69 -1.81 -13.62
CA VAL A 360 -33.45 -2.92 -14.23
C VAL A 360 -33.73 -3.87 -13.07
N ASP A 361 -34.95 -3.75 -12.55
CA ASP A 361 -35.55 -4.79 -11.70
C ASP A 361 -35.58 -6.08 -12.51
N ASP A 362 -34.67 -7.00 -12.23
CA ASP A 362 -34.83 -8.40 -12.60
C ASP A 362 -35.70 -9.07 -11.55
N THR A 363 -37.01 -9.11 -11.83
CA THR A 363 -37.95 -10.05 -11.19
C THR A 363 -37.76 -11.47 -11.71
#